data_645da4afc9a1aaa54f6f8a5d896e9c21
#
_entry.id   645da4afc9a1aaa54f6f8a5d896e9c21
#
_cell.length_a   1.000
_cell.length_b   1.000
_cell.length_c   1.000
_cell.angle_alpha   90.00
_cell.angle_beta   90.00
_cell.angle_gamma   90.00
#
_symmetry.space_group_name_H-M   'P 1'
#
loop_
_entity.id
_entity.type
_entity.pdbx_description
1 polymer ?
#
loop_
_entity_poly.entity_id
_entity_poly.type
_entity_poly.pdbx_seq_one_letter_code
_entity_poly.pdbx_strand_id
1 'polypeptide(L)'
;MKRLPILGLGACLLWLSGCSSVGYLYQSWQGQRALMARAEPIEQVIADPKTDPQLAERLRTASQIRHYAVAALALPDNTTYTRYAALPGAYPLWNLFVTDELSLAAVPHCYPFFGCIAYKGYFDQARAEQAAADWRARGKDVYVAGIPAYSTLGWYDDPLFSSMLHWSDDYLAEMLFHELAHQRFYVKDDTAFNESYASFVGQQGQREWLKSAGRAAHDPVGRERERAFVELVLAARSELETLYQSDQPDAAKRSGKAAILAQLRSDYASLRDSEWGGDKRFDHWFAADLNNARLLPFGLYDQWVPAFECLYQRSNGWADFHQRVEALGALEPEARIAALGQQCGE
;
A
#
# COMPACT_ATOMS: atom_id res chain seq x y z
N MET A 1 50.77 -1.13 -38.30
CA MET A 1 50.17 -1.06 -36.94
C MET A 1 48.70 -0.72 -37.10
N LYS A 2 47.82 -1.73 -36.99
CA LYS A 2 46.35 -1.58 -37.17
C LYS A 2 45.72 -1.25 -35.83
N ARG A 3 45.09 -0.09 -35.73
CA ARG A 3 44.27 0.30 -34.57
C ARG A 3 42.92 -0.43 -34.67
N LEU A 4 42.65 -1.42 -33.79
CA LEU A 4 41.33 -1.99 -33.62
C LEU A 4 40.43 -1.03 -32.81
N PRO A 5 39.15 -0.93 -33.13
CA PRO A 5 38.29 0.08 -32.56
C PRO A 5 37.81 -0.29 -31.13
N ILE A 6 38.02 0.64 -30.20
CA ILE A 6 37.50 0.61 -28.79
C ILE A 6 35.96 0.72 -28.72
N LEU A 7 35.30 0.86 -29.85
CA LEU A 7 33.83 0.99 -29.97
C LEU A 7 33.03 -0.28 -29.61
N GLY A 8 33.66 -1.48 -29.62
CA GLY A 8 32.97 -2.72 -29.38
C GLY A 8 32.68 -3.03 -27.88
N LEU A 9 33.50 -2.51 -26.95
CA LEU A 9 33.36 -2.82 -25.52
C LEU A 9 32.25 -2.00 -24.86
N GLY A 10 31.98 -0.78 -25.33
CA GLY A 10 30.91 0.07 -24.80
C GLY A 10 29.51 -0.42 -25.12
N ALA A 11 29.32 -1.07 -26.26
CA ALA A 11 28.03 -1.61 -26.68
C ALA A 11 27.63 -2.86 -25.86
N CYS A 12 28.59 -3.72 -25.49
CA CYS A 12 28.30 -4.92 -24.66
C CYS A 12 27.91 -4.59 -23.23
N LEU A 13 28.42 -3.51 -22.64
CA LEU A 13 28.06 -3.11 -21.25
C LEU A 13 26.64 -2.52 -21.16
N LEU A 14 26.15 -1.88 -22.20
CA LEU A 14 24.79 -1.38 -22.29
C LEU A 14 23.74 -2.50 -22.44
N TRP A 15 24.13 -3.65 -23.01
CA TRP A 15 23.24 -4.81 -23.15
C TRP A 15 23.05 -5.58 -21.83
N LEU A 16 24.02 -5.59 -20.93
CA LEU A 16 23.94 -6.30 -19.65
C LEU A 16 23.04 -5.62 -18.63
N SER A 17 22.95 -4.29 -18.63
CA SER A 17 22.01 -3.55 -17.78
C SER A 17 20.56 -3.55 -18.31
N GLY A 18 20.37 -3.70 -19.63
CA GLY A 18 19.04 -3.83 -20.24
C GLY A 18 18.35 -5.16 -19.95
N CYS A 19 19.08 -6.25 -19.84
CA CYS A 19 18.52 -7.60 -19.65
C CYS A 19 17.79 -7.78 -18.32
N SER A 20 18.22 -7.13 -17.22
CA SER A 20 17.56 -7.26 -15.93
C SER A 20 16.20 -6.52 -15.88
N SER A 21 16.08 -5.36 -16.51
CA SER A 21 14.83 -4.60 -16.59
C SER A 21 13.81 -5.26 -17.52
N VAL A 22 14.26 -5.77 -18.67
CA VAL A 22 13.39 -6.52 -19.60
C VAL A 22 12.88 -7.80 -18.97
N GLY A 23 13.75 -8.55 -18.29
CA GLY A 23 13.35 -9.77 -17.57
C GLY A 23 12.33 -9.50 -16.45
N TYR A 24 12.48 -8.36 -15.76
CA TYR A 24 11.51 -7.94 -14.75
C TYR A 24 10.16 -7.56 -15.36
N LEU A 25 10.13 -6.73 -16.40
CA LEU A 25 8.88 -6.35 -17.07
C LEU A 25 8.17 -7.57 -17.66
N TYR A 26 8.91 -8.52 -18.20
CA TYR A 26 8.36 -9.76 -18.73
C TYR A 26 7.72 -10.62 -17.62
N GLN A 27 8.39 -10.82 -16.49
CA GLN A 27 7.81 -11.57 -15.35
C GLN A 27 6.59 -10.86 -14.77
N SER A 28 6.60 -9.52 -14.72
CA SER A 28 5.47 -8.72 -14.26
C SER A 28 4.26 -8.88 -15.17
N TRP A 29 4.47 -8.78 -16.49
CA TRP A 29 3.42 -9.03 -17.48
C TRP A 29 2.88 -10.47 -17.42
N GLN A 30 3.77 -11.48 -17.30
CA GLN A 30 3.34 -12.87 -17.18
C GLN A 30 2.52 -13.11 -15.89
N GLY A 31 2.99 -12.58 -14.76
CA GLY A 31 2.31 -12.70 -13.47
C GLY A 31 0.93 -12.06 -13.51
N GLN A 32 0.85 -10.81 -14.00
CA GLN A 32 -0.43 -10.12 -14.18
C GLN A 32 -1.39 -10.91 -15.07
N ARG A 33 -0.91 -11.36 -16.24
CA ARG A 33 -1.72 -12.16 -17.16
C ARG A 33 -2.21 -13.47 -16.52
N ALA A 34 -1.37 -14.14 -15.75
CA ALA A 34 -1.73 -15.39 -15.08
C ALA A 34 -2.80 -15.17 -14.00
N LEU A 35 -2.75 -14.04 -13.26
CA LEU A 35 -3.79 -13.66 -12.31
C LEU A 35 -5.11 -13.32 -13.01
N MET A 36 -5.06 -12.50 -14.06
CA MET A 36 -6.24 -12.11 -14.82
C MET A 36 -6.92 -13.30 -15.50
N ALA A 37 -6.15 -14.31 -15.95
CA ALA A 37 -6.68 -15.53 -16.54
C ALA A 37 -7.45 -16.43 -15.54
N ARG A 38 -7.28 -16.22 -14.23
CA ARG A 38 -8.02 -16.92 -13.17
C ARG A 38 -9.30 -16.20 -12.76
N ALA A 39 -9.48 -14.97 -13.24
CA ALA A 39 -10.62 -14.17 -12.83
C ALA A 39 -11.90 -14.63 -13.54
N GLU A 40 -12.91 -14.95 -12.75
CA GLU A 40 -14.26 -15.37 -13.21
C GLU A 40 -15.30 -14.35 -12.77
N PRO A 41 -16.37 -14.08 -13.54
CA PRO A 41 -17.45 -13.21 -13.10
C PRO A 41 -18.02 -13.67 -11.75
N ILE A 42 -18.14 -12.79 -10.78
CA ILE A 42 -18.62 -13.12 -9.43
C ILE A 42 -20.00 -13.77 -9.48
N GLU A 43 -20.89 -13.30 -10.34
CA GLU A 43 -22.25 -13.86 -10.50
C GLU A 43 -22.22 -15.33 -10.95
N GLN A 44 -21.26 -15.69 -11.83
CA GLN A 44 -21.11 -17.09 -12.28
C GLN A 44 -20.58 -17.98 -11.16
N VAL A 45 -19.60 -17.48 -10.38
CA VAL A 45 -19.08 -18.20 -9.21
C VAL A 45 -20.18 -18.43 -8.17
N ILE A 46 -21.01 -17.42 -7.89
CA ILE A 46 -22.13 -17.52 -6.95
C ILE A 46 -23.21 -18.51 -7.44
N ALA A 47 -23.42 -18.58 -8.75
CA ALA A 47 -24.43 -19.43 -9.36
C ALA A 47 -24.00 -20.91 -9.52
N ASP A 48 -22.70 -21.20 -9.45
CA ASP A 48 -22.20 -22.59 -9.54
C ASP A 48 -22.60 -23.38 -8.27
N PRO A 49 -23.37 -24.46 -8.38
CA PRO A 49 -23.77 -25.29 -7.23
C PRO A 49 -22.61 -25.99 -6.52
N LYS A 50 -21.41 -25.99 -7.11
CA LYS A 50 -20.19 -26.53 -6.52
C LYS A 50 -19.45 -25.49 -5.68
N THR A 51 -19.79 -24.23 -5.77
CA THR A 51 -19.13 -23.17 -4.99
C THR A 51 -19.46 -23.36 -3.51
N ASP A 52 -18.44 -23.24 -2.69
CA ASP A 52 -18.59 -23.27 -1.24
C ASP A 52 -19.60 -22.19 -0.79
N PRO A 53 -20.61 -22.52 0.03
CA PRO A 53 -21.63 -21.55 0.45
C PRO A 53 -21.07 -20.33 1.18
N GLN A 54 -19.97 -20.49 1.93
CA GLN A 54 -19.32 -19.35 2.63
C GLN A 54 -18.64 -18.43 1.62
N LEU A 55 -17.97 -19.00 0.61
CA LEU A 55 -17.40 -18.22 -0.49
C LEU A 55 -18.49 -17.45 -1.24
N ALA A 56 -19.59 -18.11 -1.58
CA ALA A 56 -20.70 -17.45 -2.28
C ALA A 56 -21.28 -16.28 -1.46
N GLU A 57 -21.42 -16.44 -0.14
CA GLU A 57 -21.90 -15.36 0.74
C GLU A 57 -20.90 -14.21 0.83
N ARG A 58 -19.59 -14.50 0.94
CA ARG A 58 -18.54 -13.48 0.94
C ARG A 58 -18.53 -12.68 -0.37
N LEU A 59 -18.71 -13.35 -1.51
CA LEU A 59 -18.79 -12.70 -2.82
C LEU A 59 -20.05 -11.82 -2.96
N ARG A 60 -21.21 -12.24 -2.41
CA ARG A 60 -22.42 -11.38 -2.36
C ARG A 60 -22.18 -10.13 -1.53
N THR A 61 -21.55 -10.26 -0.36
CA THR A 61 -21.19 -9.12 0.50
C THR A 61 -20.27 -8.15 -0.25
N ALA A 62 -19.21 -8.64 -0.91
CA ALA A 62 -18.31 -7.81 -1.69
C ALA A 62 -19.04 -7.09 -2.85
N SER A 63 -19.97 -7.76 -3.53
CA SER A 63 -20.80 -7.14 -4.58
C SER A 63 -21.72 -6.05 -4.03
N GLN A 64 -22.28 -6.23 -2.83
CA GLN A 64 -23.10 -5.21 -2.15
C GLN A 64 -22.26 -3.99 -1.76
N ILE A 65 -21.04 -4.21 -1.22
CA ILE A 65 -20.08 -3.15 -0.90
C ILE A 65 -19.74 -2.34 -2.17
N ARG A 66 -19.38 -3.03 -3.26
CA ARG A 66 -19.09 -2.38 -4.54
C ARG A 66 -20.29 -1.57 -5.07
N HIS A 67 -21.49 -2.14 -5.00
CA HIS A 67 -22.70 -1.42 -5.39
C HIS A 67 -22.90 -0.14 -4.57
N TYR A 68 -22.67 -0.21 -3.26
CA TYR A 68 -22.73 0.95 -2.38
C TYR A 68 -21.71 2.01 -2.76
N ALA A 69 -20.48 1.62 -3.12
CA ALA A 69 -19.43 2.54 -3.57
C ALA A 69 -19.90 3.41 -4.75
N VAL A 70 -20.55 2.79 -5.72
CA VAL A 70 -21.07 3.49 -6.91
C VAL A 70 -22.30 4.34 -6.56
N ALA A 71 -23.29 3.74 -5.90
CA ALA A 71 -24.57 4.38 -5.67
C ALA A 71 -24.55 5.50 -4.63
N ALA A 72 -23.77 5.35 -3.57
CA ALA A 72 -23.76 6.26 -2.42
C ALA A 72 -22.50 7.15 -2.35
N LEU A 73 -21.33 6.63 -2.71
CA LEU A 73 -20.07 7.36 -2.57
C LEU A 73 -19.60 8.05 -3.87
N ALA A 74 -20.39 7.99 -4.96
CA ALA A 74 -20.05 8.54 -6.27
C ALA A 74 -18.68 8.06 -6.80
N LEU A 75 -18.31 6.82 -6.49
CA LEU A 75 -17.12 6.17 -7.01
C LEU A 75 -17.38 5.58 -8.40
N PRO A 76 -16.33 5.25 -9.21
CA PRO A 76 -16.52 4.82 -10.59
C PRO A 76 -17.36 3.57 -10.74
N ASP A 77 -18.31 3.60 -11.68
CA ASP A 77 -19.04 2.40 -12.15
C ASP A 77 -18.29 1.76 -13.32
N ASN A 78 -17.33 0.91 -13.00
CA ASN A 78 -16.52 0.17 -13.95
C ASN A 78 -16.56 -1.34 -13.63
N THR A 79 -15.71 -2.14 -14.26
CA THR A 79 -15.66 -3.60 -14.08
C THR A 79 -14.73 -4.07 -12.95
N THR A 80 -14.03 -3.16 -12.26
CA THR A 80 -13.18 -3.50 -11.11
C THR A 80 -14.02 -4.13 -10.01
N TYR A 81 -13.50 -5.22 -9.43
CA TYR A 81 -14.13 -6.05 -8.39
C TYR A 81 -15.47 -6.68 -8.79
N THR A 82 -15.78 -6.82 -10.10
CA THR A 82 -16.90 -7.62 -10.59
C THR A 82 -16.51 -9.07 -10.89
N ARG A 83 -15.21 -9.38 -10.82
CA ARG A 83 -14.65 -10.71 -11.06
C ARG A 83 -13.92 -11.18 -9.79
N TYR A 84 -13.88 -12.49 -9.58
CA TYR A 84 -13.16 -13.15 -8.49
C TYR A 84 -12.00 -13.97 -9.03
N ALA A 85 -10.86 -13.90 -8.38
CA ALA A 85 -9.68 -14.73 -8.70
C ALA A 85 -9.20 -15.50 -7.47
N ALA A 86 -9.31 -16.83 -7.53
CA ALA A 86 -8.71 -17.72 -6.55
C ALA A 86 -7.19 -17.74 -6.72
N LEU A 87 -6.47 -17.40 -5.67
CA LEU A 87 -4.99 -17.38 -5.66
C LEU A 87 -4.43 -18.77 -5.35
N PRO A 88 -3.30 -19.14 -5.95
CA PRO A 88 -2.58 -20.38 -5.61
C PRO A 88 -1.81 -20.27 -4.27
N GLY A 89 -1.66 -19.08 -3.73
CA GLY A 89 -0.94 -18.77 -2.50
C GLY A 89 -1.63 -17.70 -1.66
N ALA A 90 -0.97 -17.25 -0.60
CA ALA A 90 -1.54 -16.30 0.35
C ALA A 90 -1.71 -14.89 -0.24
N TYR A 91 -0.86 -14.50 -1.19
CA TYR A 91 -0.83 -13.14 -1.74
C TYR A 91 -0.70 -13.15 -3.27
N PRO A 92 -1.34 -12.20 -3.98
CA PRO A 92 -1.17 -12.03 -5.42
C PRO A 92 0.20 -11.45 -5.80
N LEU A 93 0.81 -10.68 -4.89
CA LEU A 93 2.01 -9.90 -5.14
C LEU A 93 2.89 -9.82 -3.88
N TRP A 94 4.21 -9.71 -4.09
CA TRP A 94 5.21 -9.50 -3.05
C TRP A 94 6.02 -8.24 -3.37
N ASN A 95 5.98 -7.24 -2.48
CA ASN A 95 6.75 -6.02 -2.64
C ASN A 95 8.08 -6.13 -1.89
N LEU A 96 9.18 -5.86 -2.59
CA LEU A 96 10.52 -5.71 -2.04
C LEU A 96 10.79 -4.23 -1.81
N PHE A 97 10.96 -3.86 -0.55
CA PHE A 97 11.42 -2.55 -0.10
C PHE A 97 12.92 -2.63 0.23
N VAL A 98 13.67 -1.61 -0.16
CA VAL A 98 15.12 -1.52 0.06
C VAL A 98 15.49 -0.12 0.51
N THR A 99 16.35 -0.01 1.53
CA THR A 99 16.94 1.26 1.96
C THR A 99 18.45 1.10 2.16
N ASP A 100 19.15 2.21 2.25
CA ASP A 100 20.49 2.22 2.82
C ASP A 100 20.43 1.94 4.34
N GLU A 101 21.53 1.40 4.87
CA GLU A 101 21.63 1.05 6.30
C GLU A 101 21.32 2.23 7.23
N LEU A 102 21.70 3.44 6.85
CA LEU A 102 21.54 4.68 7.62
C LEU A 102 20.68 5.71 6.87
N SER A 103 19.58 5.25 6.26
CA SER A 103 18.62 6.11 5.58
C SER A 103 17.22 5.53 5.61
N LEU A 104 16.20 6.38 5.73
CA LEU A 104 14.79 6.03 5.56
C LEU A 104 14.30 6.29 4.13
N ALA A 105 15.17 6.76 3.24
CA ALA A 105 14.83 6.91 1.82
C ALA A 105 14.84 5.54 1.12
N ALA A 106 13.78 5.25 0.38
CA ALA A 106 13.74 4.04 -0.45
C ALA A 106 14.79 4.11 -1.56
N VAL A 107 15.47 3.00 -1.84
CA VAL A 107 16.25 2.85 -3.06
C VAL A 107 15.28 2.83 -4.24
N PRO A 108 15.33 3.83 -5.14
CA PRO A 108 14.35 3.93 -6.22
C PRO A 108 14.57 2.86 -7.29
N HIS A 109 13.48 2.29 -7.79
CA HIS A 109 13.47 1.43 -8.96
C HIS A 109 12.90 2.22 -10.15
N CYS A 110 13.77 2.64 -11.08
CA CYS A 110 13.38 3.51 -12.17
C CYS A 110 13.14 2.73 -13.47
N TYR A 111 12.05 3.06 -14.15
CA TYR A 111 11.64 2.46 -15.43
C TYR A 111 11.44 3.54 -16.48
N PRO A 112 11.81 3.31 -17.76
CA PRO A 112 11.83 4.35 -18.79
C PRO A 112 10.50 5.08 -19.02
N PHE A 113 9.36 4.42 -18.77
CA PHE A 113 8.02 4.98 -19.04
C PHE A 113 7.17 5.19 -17.78
N PHE A 114 7.55 4.58 -16.65
CA PHE A 114 6.76 4.60 -15.42
C PHE A 114 7.39 5.44 -14.30
N GLY A 115 8.56 6.03 -14.56
CA GLY A 115 9.30 6.78 -13.55
C GLY A 115 9.95 5.89 -12.50
N CYS A 116 10.21 6.46 -11.32
CA CYS A 116 10.86 5.76 -10.21
C CYS A 116 9.84 5.43 -9.13
N ILE A 117 9.85 4.18 -8.67
CA ILE A 117 8.97 3.69 -7.59
C ILE A 117 9.80 3.23 -6.40
N ALA A 118 9.23 3.34 -5.20
CA ALA A 118 9.91 3.08 -3.92
C ALA A 118 10.06 1.59 -3.57
N TYR A 119 9.45 0.70 -4.33
CA TYR A 119 9.49 -0.74 -4.12
C TYR A 119 9.48 -1.50 -5.44
N LYS A 120 9.72 -2.80 -5.39
CA LYS A 120 9.70 -3.67 -6.57
C LYS A 120 8.75 -4.85 -6.34
N GLY A 121 7.69 -4.95 -7.16
CA GLY A 121 6.68 -6.00 -7.07
C GLY A 121 7.10 -7.30 -7.77
N TYR A 122 6.84 -8.43 -7.14
CA TYR A 122 7.07 -9.77 -7.68
C TYR A 122 5.81 -10.62 -7.54
N PHE A 123 5.44 -11.35 -8.60
CA PHE A 123 4.34 -12.33 -8.57
C PHE A 123 4.78 -13.71 -8.01
N ASP A 124 6.06 -13.86 -7.71
CA ASP A 124 6.66 -15.07 -7.16
C ASP A 124 7.47 -14.71 -5.93
N GLN A 125 7.11 -15.31 -4.78
CA GLN A 125 7.77 -15.07 -3.50
C GLN A 125 9.24 -15.42 -3.52
N ALA A 126 9.61 -16.57 -4.13
CA ALA A 126 11.00 -17.03 -4.13
C ALA A 126 11.90 -16.06 -4.92
N ARG A 127 11.38 -15.45 -5.99
CA ARG A 127 12.11 -14.40 -6.72
C ARG A 127 12.26 -13.10 -5.92
N ALA A 128 11.23 -12.72 -5.14
CA ALA A 128 11.32 -11.57 -4.24
C ALA A 128 12.40 -11.81 -3.17
N GLU A 129 12.40 -12.98 -2.55
CA GLU A 129 13.39 -13.35 -1.52
C GLU A 129 14.81 -13.48 -2.07
N GLN A 130 14.97 -14.01 -3.29
CA GLN A 130 16.28 -14.04 -3.95
C GLN A 130 16.80 -12.62 -4.20
N ALA A 131 15.96 -11.74 -4.71
CA ALA A 131 16.35 -10.34 -4.91
C ALA A 131 16.66 -9.63 -3.57
N ALA A 132 15.92 -9.95 -2.51
CA ALA A 132 16.20 -9.45 -1.17
C ALA A 132 17.56 -9.93 -0.64
N ALA A 133 17.91 -11.20 -0.86
CA ALA A 133 19.22 -11.75 -0.48
C ALA A 133 20.36 -11.02 -1.19
N ASP A 134 20.22 -10.71 -2.48
CA ASP A 134 21.22 -9.97 -3.26
C ASP A 134 21.43 -8.54 -2.71
N TRP A 135 20.38 -7.87 -2.23
CA TRP A 135 20.47 -6.56 -1.60
C TRP A 135 21.07 -6.62 -0.18
N ARG A 136 20.70 -7.63 0.62
CA ARG A 136 21.34 -7.88 1.94
C ARG A 136 22.84 -8.09 1.81
N ALA A 137 23.27 -8.86 0.79
CA ALA A 137 24.71 -9.09 0.53
C ALA A 137 25.47 -7.78 0.19
N ARG A 138 24.77 -6.73 -0.21
CA ARG A 138 25.34 -5.39 -0.47
C ARG A 138 25.23 -4.45 0.76
N GLY A 139 24.85 -4.95 1.93
CA GLY A 139 24.71 -4.18 3.16
C GLY A 139 23.48 -3.27 3.20
N LYS A 140 22.43 -3.57 2.45
CA LYS A 140 21.18 -2.81 2.48
C LYS A 140 20.19 -3.42 3.46
N ASP A 141 19.36 -2.59 4.06
CA ASP A 141 18.15 -3.01 4.74
C ASP A 141 17.09 -3.41 3.72
N VAL A 142 16.43 -4.54 3.94
CA VAL A 142 15.41 -5.04 3.03
C VAL A 142 14.19 -5.59 3.77
N TYR A 143 13.03 -5.45 3.14
CA TYR A 143 11.78 -6.03 3.60
C TYR A 143 10.99 -6.56 2.42
N VAL A 144 10.55 -7.83 2.49
CA VAL A 144 9.62 -8.44 1.52
C VAL A 144 8.26 -8.53 2.19
N ALA A 145 7.28 -7.84 1.63
CA ALA A 145 5.91 -7.81 2.11
C ALA A 145 4.98 -8.54 1.14
N GLY A 146 4.18 -9.48 1.64
CA GLY A 146 3.03 -10.00 0.89
C GLY A 146 1.94 -8.94 0.84
N ILE A 147 1.45 -8.64 -0.36
CA ILE A 147 0.42 -7.63 -0.61
C ILE A 147 -0.90 -8.34 -0.88
N PRO A 148 -1.89 -8.24 0.00
CA PRO A 148 -3.14 -8.99 -0.14
C PRO A 148 -4.07 -8.46 -1.22
N ALA A 149 -3.94 -7.18 -1.57
CA ALA A 149 -4.66 -6.51 -2.64
C ALA A 149 -3.73 -5.50 -3.33
N TYR A 150 -3.97 -5.19 -4.59
CA TYR A 150 -3.33 -4.09 -5.30
C TYR A 150 -4.27 -3.61 -6.41
N SER A 151 -4.14 -2.35 -6.78
CA SER A 151 -4.86 -1.76 -7.89
C SER A 151 -3.92 -1.46 -9.05
N THR A 152 -4.43 -1.67 -10.27
CA THR A 152 -3.76 -1.22 -11.49
C THR A 152 -4.20 0.19 -11.91
N LEU A 153 -4.84 0.94 -11.01
CA LEU A 153 -5.39 2.27 -11.26
C LEU A 153 -6.34 2.31 -12.47
N GLY A 154 -7.08 1.22 -12.71
CA GLY A 154 -8.01 1.08 -13.82
C GLY A 154 -7.40 0.70 -15.17
N TRP A 155 -6.10 0.36 -15.24
CA TRP A 155 -5.47 -0.17 -16.46
C TRP A 155 -5.99 -1.57 -16.80
N TYR A 156 -6.44 -2.32 -15.80
CA TYR A 156 -7.08 -3.62 -15.93
C TYR A 156 -8.33 -3.65 -15.06
N ASP A 157 -9.24 -4.58 -15.36
CA ASP A 157 -10.39 -4.91 -14.53
C ASP A 157 -9.92 -5.73 -13.31
N ASP A 158 -9.40 -5.05 -12.30
CA ASP A 158 -8.80 -5.68 -11.13
C ASP A 158 -9.83 -6.60 -10.43
N PRO A 159 -9.53 -7.90 -10.25
CA PRO A 159 -10.46 -8.83 -9.63
C PRO A 159 -10.40 -8.73 -8.10
N LEU A 160 -11.46 -9.17 -7.45
CA LEU A 160 -11.45 -9.49 -6.04
C LEU A 160 -10.63 -10.76 -5.82
N PHE A 161 -9.54 -10.67 -5.08
CA PHE A 161 -8.68 -11.83 -4.79
C PHE A 161 -9.18 -12.63 -3.59
N SER A 162 -8.92 -13.95 -3.57
CA SER A 162 -9.25 -14.80 -2.41
C SER A 162 -8.57 -14.33 -1.12
N SER A 163 -7.40 -13.68 -1.19
CA SER A 163 -6.73 -13.06 -0.03
C SER A 163 -7.56 -12.00 0.68
N MET A 164 -8.42 -11.28 -0.05
CA MET A 164 -9.27 -10.22 0.49
C MET A 164 -10.50 -10.76 1.22
N LEU A 165 -10.94 -11.97 0.89
CA LEU A 165 -12.17 -12.55 1.45
C LEU A 165 -12.02 -13.07 2.89
N HIS A 166 -10.81 -13.07 3.45
CA HIS A 166 -10.56 -13.38 4.86
C HIS A 166 -10.74 -12.18 5.78
N TRP A 167 -10.85 -10.98 5.22
CA TRP A 167 -11.05 -9.75 5.99
C TRP A 167 -12.46 -9.68 6.57
N SER A 168 -12.65 -8.90 7.64
CA SER A 168 -13.98 -8.54 8.09
C SER A 168 -14.72 -7.72 7.03
N ASP A 169 -16.05 -7.68 7.10
CA ASP A 169 -16.86 -6.95 6.11
C ASP A 169 -16.54 -5.44 6.10
N ASP A 170 -16.31 -4.88 7.27
CA ASP A 170 -15.97 -3.47 7.43
C ASP A 170 -14.58 -3.13 6.87
N TYR A 171 -13.58 -3.99 7.09
CA TYR A 171 -12.26 -3.79 6.51
C TYR A 171 -12.26 -4.01 4.99
N LEU A 172 -13.02 -5.00 4.51
CA LEU A 172 -13.21 -5.21 3.07
C LEU A 172 -13.86 -3.98 2.42
N ALA A 173 -14.88 -3.38 3.05
CA ALA A 173 -15.54 -2.19 2.54
C ALA A 173 -14.57 -1.01 2.47
N GLU A 174 -13.81 -0.75 3.53
CA GLU A 174 -12.81 0.30 3.58
C GLU A 174 -11.79 0.16 2.45
N MET A 175 -11.25 -1.05 2.25
CA MET A 175 -10.25 -1.30 1.22
C MET A 175 -10.81 -1.19 -0.19
N LEU A 176 -12.03 -1.69 -0.45
CA LEU A 176 -12.64 -1.55 -1.77
C LEU A 176 -12.91 -0.06 -2.10
N PHE A 177 -13.37 0.72 -1.14
CA PHE A 177 -13.60 2.16 -1.35
C PHE A 177 -12.30 2.92 -1.54
N HIS A 178 -11.24 2.58 -0.79
CA HIS A 178 -9.90 3.12 -0.96
C HIS A 178 -9.37 2.91 -2.38
N GLU A 179 -9.39 1.68 -2.86
CA GLU A 179 -8.87 1.34 -4.19
C GLU A 179 -9.72 1.97 -5.34
N LEU A 180 -11.04 2.03 -5.15
CA LEU A 180 -11.91 2.70 -6.12
C LEU A 180 -11.73 4.23 -6.12
N ALA A 181 -11.34 4.83 -4.98
CA ALA A 181 -11.02 6.24 -4.90
C ALA A 181 -9.79 6.59 -5.76
N HIS A 182 -8.76 5.75 -5.79
CA HIS A 182 -7.62 5.90 -6.68
C HIS A 182 -8.01 5.91 -8.17
N GLN A 183 -9.06 5.16 -8.53
CA GLN A 183 -9.57 5.16 -9.90
C GLN A 183 -10.48 6.36 -10.19
N ARG A 184 -11.05 6.98 -9.16
CA ARG A 184 -11.85 8.20 -9.29
C ARG A 184 -10.97 9.40 -9.58
N PHE A 185 -9.86 9.54 -8.85
CA PHE A 185 -8.91 10.63 -9.04
C PHE A 185 -7.51 10.26 -8.54
N TYR A 186 -6.49 10.66 -9.30
CA TYR A 186 -5.09 10.40 -8.99
C TYR A 186 -4.20 11.54 -9.48
N VAL A 187 -3.35 12.07 -8.61
CA VAL A 187 -2.35 13.09 -8.94
C VAL A 187 -1.00 12.42 -9.15
N LYS A 188 -0.42 12.60 -10.35
CA LYS A 188 0.89 12.02 -10.66
C LYS A 188 1.97 12.56 -9.71
N ASP A 189 2.83 11.68 -9.22
CA ASP A 189 4.00 11.97 -8.37
C ASP A 189 3.65 12.59 -6.99
N ASP A 190 2.39 12.50 -6.51
CA ASP A 190 1.98 12.94 -5.19
C ASP A 190 1.32 11.80 -4.38
N THR A 191 2.16 10.89 -3.89
CA THR A 191 1.70 9.73 -3.13
C THR A 191 0.96 10.14 -1.84
N ALA A 192 1.46 11.14 -1.09
CA ALA A 192 0.85 11.57 0.16
C ALA A 192 -0.58 12.09 -0.03
N PHE A 193 -0.81 12.87 -1.09
CA PHE A 193 -2.15 13.33 -1.47
C PHE A 193 -3.06 12.16 -1.84
N ASN A 194 -2.61 11.29 -2.74
CA ASN A 194 -3.40 10.19 -3.28
C ASN A 194 -3.82 9.20 -2.19
N GLU A 195 -2.87 8.78 -1.36
CA GLU A 195 -3.13 7.82 -0.29
C GLU A 195 -4.02 8.41 0.80
N SER A 196 -3.78 9.66 1.21
CA SER A 196 -4.64 10.32 2.21
C SER A 196 -6.07 10.53 1.71
N TYR A 197 -6.25 10.88 0.43
CA TYR A 197 -7.56 10.96 -0.20
C TYR A 197 -8.27 9.61 -0.19
N ALA A 198 -7.60 8.56 -0.65
CA ALA A 198 -8.15 7.21 -0.71
C ALA A 198 -8.44 6.65 0.70
N SER A 199 -7.53 6.87 1.67
CA SER A 199 -7.74 6.51 3.07
C SER A 199 -8.96 7.20 3.68
N PHE A 200 -9.13 8.51 3.42
CA PHE A 200 -10.32 9.23 3.87
C PHE A 200 -11.60 8.63 3.27
N VAL A 201 -11.63 8.42 1.93
CA VAL A 201 -12.80 7.84 1.25
C VAL A 201 -13.10 6.42 1.80
N GLY A 202 -12.08 5.61 1.99
CA GLY A 202 -12.21 4.27 2.57
C GLY A 202 -12.85 4.32 3.95
N GLN A 203 -12.27 5.09 4.87
CA GLN A 203 -12.70 5.18 6.27
C GLN A 203 -14.10 5.81 6.41
N GLN A 204 -14.35 6.93 5.73
CA GLN A 204 -15.64 7.62 5.81
C GLN A 204 -16.74 6.80 5.13
N GLY A 205 -16.46 6.26 3.93
CA GLY A 205 -17.38 5.40 3.20
C GLY A 205 -17.75 4.14 3.98
N GLN A 206 -16.79 3.51 4.64
CA GLN A 206 -17.01 2.37 5.51
C GLN A 206 -17.93 2.72 6.69
N ARG A 207 -17.73 3.87 7.38
CA ARG A 207 -18.62 4.33 8.46
C ARG A 207 -20.06 4.50 7.97
N GLU A 208 -20.23 5.12 6.80
CA GLU A 208 -21.56 5.36 6.21
C GLU A 208 -22.22 4.05 5.74
N TRP A 209 -21.46 3.14 5.14
CA TRP A 209 -21.95 1.82 4.75
C TRP A 209 -22.45 1.00 5.95
N LEU A 210 -21.65 0.92 7.01
CA LEU A 210 -22.05 0.25 8.25
C LEU A 210 -23.34 0.84 8.84
N LYS A 211 -23.43 2.17 8.89
CA LYS A 211 -24.63 2.87 9.36
C LYS A 211 -25.85 2.55 8.48
N SER A 212 -25.70 2.57 7.17
CA SER A 212 -26.77 2.26 6.23
C SER A 212 -27.26 0.82 6.31
N ALA A 213 -26.35 -0.11 6.63
CA ALA A 213 -26.63 -1.53 6.80
C ALA A 213 -27.12 -1.88 8.23
N GLY A 214 -27.19 -0.92 9.15
CA GLY A 214 -27.50 -1.15 10.56
C GLY A 214 -26.49 -2.04 11.27
N ARG A 215 -25.23 -2.02 10.85
CA ARG A 215 -24.13 -2.86 11.36
C ARG A 215 -23.20 -2.04 12.26
N ALA A 216 -22.66 -2.67 13.28
CA ALA A 216 -21.54 -2.13 14.07
C ALA A 216 -20.20 -2.51 13.40
N ALA A 217 -19.14 -1.75 13.69
CA ALA A 217 -17.79 -2.14 13.32
C ALA A 217 -17.42 -3.48 13.98
N HIS A 218 -16.72 -4.34 13.25
CA HIS A 218 -16.36 -5.68 13.72
C HIS A 218 -15.41 -5.63 14.92
N ASP A 219 -14.38 -4.79 14.84
CA ASP A 219 -13.35 -4.66 15.89
C ASP A 219 -12.92 -3.20 16.09
N PRO A 220 -13.76 -2.36 16.74
CA PRO A 220 -13.41 -0.96 16.96
C PRO A 220 -12.19 -0.80 17.87
N VAL A 221 -12.01 -1.67 18.87
CA VAL A 221 -10.84 -1.67 19.75
C VAL A 221 -9.58 -2.05 18.99
N GLY A 222 -9.67 -3.01 18.08
CA GLY A 222 -8.57 -3.38 17.21
C GLY A 222 -8.09 -2.25 16.30
N ARG A 223 -9.01 -1.43 15.80
CA ARG A 223 -8.66 -0.23 15.02
C ARG A 223 -7.96 0.85 15.85
N GLU A 224 -8.33 1.01 17.10
CA GLU A 224 -7.61 1.90 18.01
C GLU A 224 -6.17 1.40 18.24
N ARG A 225 -6.03 0.08 18.44
CA ARG A 225 -4.72 -0.56 18.58
C ARG A 225 -3.87 -0.48 17.32
N GLU A 226 -4.49 -0.57 16.15
CA GLU A 226 -3.80 -0.41 14.86
C GLU A 226 -3.27 1.03 14.71
N ARG A 227 -4.08 2.04 15.04
CA ARG A 227 -3.61 3.43 15.05
C ARG A 227 -2.46 3.64 16.02
N ALA A 228 -2.58 3.17 17.26
CA ALA A 228 -1.50 3.27 18.24
C ALA A 228 -0.22 2.54 17.78
N PHE A 229 -0.34 1.40 17.11
CA PHE A 229 0.79 0.71 16.49
C PHE A 229 1.44 1.56 15.39
N VAL A 230 0.66 2.16 14.50
CA VAL A 230 1.16 3.03 13.44
C VAL A 230 1.87 4.26 14.03
N GLU A 231 1.28 4.91 15.03
CA GLU A 231 1.88 6.05 15.75
C GLU A 231 3.22 5.69 16.39
N LEU A 232 3.31 4.51 17.01
CA LEU A 232 4.55 3.99 17.60
C LEU A 232 5.65 3.82 16.55
N VAL A 233 5.32 3.25 15.40
CA VAL A 233 6.26 3.08 14.28
C VAL A 233 6.69 4.44 13.71
N LEU A 234 5.77 5.39 13.57
CA LEU A 234 6.06 6.73 13.06
C LEU A 234 6.95 7.53 14.02
N ALA A 235 6.76 7.39 15.34
CA ALA A 235 7.66 8.00 16.33
C ALA A 235 9.09 7.48 16.17
N ALA A 236 9.27 6.16 16.07
CA ALA A 236 10.61 5.56 15.85
C ALA A 236 11.22 6.01 14.51
N ARG A 237 10.41 6.17 13.44
CA ARG A 237 10.89 6.73 12.17
C ARG A 237 11.41 8.15 12.32
N SER A 238 10.70 9.00 13.05
CA SER A 238 11.11 10.39 13.31
C SER A 238 12.44 10.47 14.08
N GLU A 239 12.61 9.60 15.06
CA GLU A 239 13.88 9.50 15.81
C GLU A 239 15.03 9.02 14.91
N LEU A 240 14.80 8.02 14.07
CA LEU A 240 15.78 7.53 13.10
C LEU A 240 16.15 8.61 12.07
N GLU A 241 15.16 9.36 11.56
CA GLU A 241 15.42 10.46 10.64
C GLU A 241 16.32 11.52 11.27
N THR A 242 16.00 11.95 12.50
CA THR A 242 16.81 12.88 13.27
C THR A 242 18.23 12.36 13.49
N LEU A 243 18.37 11.09 13.86
CA LEU A 243 19.67 10.44 14.05
C LEU A 243 20.48 10.43 12.75
N TYR A 244 19.88 10.10 11.61
CA TYR A 244 20.61 10.01 10.34
C TYR A 244 21.02 11.37 9.79
N GLN A 245 20.25 12.42 10.06
CA GLN A 245 20.56 13.80 9.69
C GLN A 245 21.62 14.45 10.60
N SER A 246 21.95 13.84 11.75
CA SER A 246 22.96 14.39 12.68
C SER A 246 24.38 14.28 12.13
N ASP A 247 25.31 15.05 12.69
CA ASP A 247 26.75 15.03 12.36
C ASP A 247 27.51 13.88 13.04
N GLN A 248 26.80 12.92 13.67
CA GLN A 248 27.43 11.79 14.35
C GLN A 248 28.13 10.86 13.35
N PRO A 249 29.25 10.21 13.74
CA PRO A 249 29.92 9.24 12.89
C PRO A 249 29.03 7.99 12.70
N ASP A 250 29.18 7.31 11.58
CA ASP A 250 28.37 6.14 11.19
C ASP A 250 28.30 5.05 12.27
N ALA A 251 29.39 4.81 13.00
CA ALA A 251 29.40 3.83 14.08
C ALA A 251 28.41 4.22 15.20
N ALA A 252 28.32 5.51 15.55
CA ALA A 252 27.37 6.02 16.54
C ALA A 252 25.93 5.95 15.99
N LYS A 253 25.72 6.29 14.71
CA LYS A 253 24.41 6.14 14.05
C LYS A 253 23.94 4.69 14.04
N ARG A 254 24.82 3.71 13.78
CA ARG A 254 24.46 2.28 13.87
C ARG A 254 24.05 1.87 15.28
N SER A 255 24.78 2.31 16.28
CA SER A 255 24.43 2.04 17.69
C SER A 255 23.10 2.70 18.07
N GLY A 256 22.87 3.93 17.65
CA GLY A 256 21.61 4.66 17.86
C GLY A 256 20.43 3.98 17.16
N LYS A 257 20.59 3.56 15.89
CA LYS A 257 19.59 2.77 15.16
C LYS A 257 19.20 1.51 15.95
N ALA A 258 20.19 0.74 16.40
CA ALA A 258 19.91 -0.47 17.18
C ALA A 258 19.15 -0.16 18.47
N ALA A 259 19.48 0.93 19.17
CA ALA A 259 18.81 1.37 20.39
C ALA A 259 17.36 1.79 20.11
N ILE A 260 17.10 2.61 19.08
CA ILE A 260 15.75 3.05 18.70
C ILE A 260 14.86 1.86 18.32
N LEU A 261 15.37 0.91 17.52
CA LEU A 261 14.61 -0.28 17.14
C LEU A 261 14.35 -1.25 18.32
N ALA A 262 15.27 -1.31 19.28
CA ALA A 262 15.07 -2.05 20.53
C ALA A 262 14.02 -1.36 21.43
N GLN A 263 14.06 -0.03 21.52
CA GLN A 263 13.05 0.75 22.23
C GLN A 263 11.67 0.56 21.61
N LEU A 264 11.53 0.63 20.30
CA LEU A 264 10.28 0.38 19.59
C LEU A 264 9.66 -1.00 19.96
N ARG A 265 10.48 -2.05 20.08
CA ARG A 265 10.00 -3.36 20.56
C ARG A 265 9.55 -3.31 22.02
N SER A 266 10.28 -2.61 22.88
CA SER A 266 9.95 -2.46 24.29
C SER A 266 8.64 -1.70 24.50
N ASP A 267 8.44 -0.63 23.74
CA ASP A 267 7.22 0.19 23.81
C ASP A 267 6.00 -0.59 23.35
N TYR A 268 6.13 -1.35 22.25
CA TYR A 268 5.07 -2.28 21.84
C TYR A 268 4.75 -3.31 22.93
N ALA A 269 5.77 -3.94 23.52
CA ALA A 269 5.54 -4.93 24.59
C ALA A 269 4.81 -4.28 25.77
N SER A 270 5.15 -3.05 26.15
CA SER A 270 4.48 -2.29 27.20
C SER A 270 3.02 -2.01 26.85
N LEU A 271 2.73 -1.51 25.64
CA LEU A 271 1.34 -1.30 25.18
C LEU A 271 0.54 -2.61 25.17
N ARG A 272 1.10 -3.66 24.59
CA ARG A 272 0.46 -4.98 24.53
C ARG A 272 0.08 -5.49 25.92
N ASP A 273 1.01 -5.45 26.86
CA ASP A 273 0.86 -6.12 28.15
C ASP A 273 0.09 -5.27 29.16
N SER A 274 0.25 -3.92 29.15
CA SER A 274 -0.39 -3.04 30.12
C SER A 274 -1.72 -2.44 29.65
N GLU A 275 -1.87 -2.15 28.36
CA GLU A 275 -3.04 -1.43 27.85
C GLU A 275 -3.97 -2.32 27.00
N TRP A 276 -3.39 -3.28 26.25
CA TRP A 276 -4.16 -4.10 25.33
C TRP A 276 -4.56 -5.47 25.87
N GLY A 277 -4.30 -5.74 27.16
CA GLY A 277 -4.68 -6.99 27.79
C GLY A 277 -4.00 -8.23 27.21
N GLY A 278 -2.79 -8.07 26.66
CA GLY A 278 -2.02 -9.16 26.04
C GLY A 278 -2.42 -9.49 24.59
N ASP A 279 -3.07 -8.58 23.87
CA ASP A 279 -3.41 -8.78 22.46
C ASP A 279 -2.16 -8.86 21.57
N LYS A 280 -1.96 -10.00 20.95
CA LYS A 280 -0.74 -10.37 20.20
C LYS A 280 -0.81 -10.08 18.69
N ARG A 281 -1.78 -9.27 18.20
CA ARG A 281 -2.02 -9.03 16.78
C ARG A 281 -0.79 -8.56 16.01
N PHE A 282 0.13 -7.83 16.62
CA PHE A 282 1.36 -7.34 16.00
C PHE A 282 2.63 -8.10 16.43
N ASP A 283 2.53 -9.14 17.29
CA ASP A 283 3.69 -9.93 17.73
C ASP A 283 4.50 -10.46 16.54
N HIS A 284 3.84 -10.95 15.52
CA HIS A 284 4.51 -11.45 14.31
C HIS A 284 5.33 -10.36 13.60
N TRP A 285 4.81 -9.12 13.56
CA TRP A 285 5.52 -8.00 12.95
C TRP A 285 6.78 -7.65 13.74
N PHE A 286 6.71 -7.63 15.08
CA PHE A 286 7.84 -7.32 15.96
C PHE A 286 8.84 -8.48 16.13
N ALA A 287 8.41 -9.73 15.95
CA ALA A 287 9.29 -10.89 16.00
C ALA A 287 10.25 -10.97 14.81
N ALA A 288 9.90 -10.36 13.68
CA ALA A 288 10.76 -10.33 12.53
C ALA A 288 11.90 -9.31 12.68
N ASP A 289 12.86 -9.35 11.74
CA ASP A 289 13.96 -8.38 11.70
C ASP A 289 13.42 -6.96 11.44
N LEU A 290 13.58 -6.06 12.42
CA LEU A 290 13.25 -4.66 12.29
C LEU A 290 14.43 -3.93 11.68
N ASN A 291 14.17 -3.24 10.58
CA ASN A 291 15.14 -2.43 9.85
C ASN A 291 14.45 -1.28 9.13
N ASN A 292 15.19 -0.37 8.52
CA ASN A 292 14.63 0.80 7.86
C ASN A 292 13.62 0.46 6.77
N ALA A 293 13.89 -0.57 5.96
CA ALA A 293 13.01 -0.97 4.86
C ALA A 293 11.65 -1.48 5.35
N ARG A 294 11.61 -2.11 6.54
CA ARG A 294 10.35 -2.57 7.16
C ARG A 294 9.46 -1.43 7.64
N LEU A 295 10.06 -0.27 7.92
CA LEU A 295 9.33 0.92 8.34
C LEU A 295 8.83 1.76 7.16
N LEU A 296 9.30 1.50 5.92
CA LEU A 296 8.94 2.31 4.74
C LEU A 296 7.44 2.40 4.45
N PRO A 297 6.64 1.32 4.57
CA PRO A 297 5.21 1.40 4.27
C PRO A 297 4.43 2.37 5.17
N PHE A 298 4.98 2.73 6.34
CA PHE A 298 4.29 3.62 7.29
C PHE A 298 4.56 5.10 6.99
N GLY A 299 3.56 5.95 7.20
CA GLY A 299 3.67 7.41 7.11
C GLY A 299 3.40 8.01 5.72
N LEU A 300 2.96 7.19 4.75
CA LEU A 300 2.56 7.68 3.43
C LEU A 300 1.04 7.92 3.32
N TYR A 301 0.24 7.31 4.21
CA TYR A 301 -1.19 7.11 3.98
C TYR A 301 -2.13 8.10 4.68
N ASP A 302 -1.73 8.76 5.78
CA ASP A 302 -2.67 9.46 6.64
C ASP A 302 -2.39 10.96 6.86
N GLN A 303 -1.34 11.51 6.25
CA GLN A 303 -0.89 12.89 6.50
C GLN A 303 -1.99 13.94 6.31
N TRP A 304 -2.82 13.79 5.28
CA TRP A 304 -3.85 14.74 4.89
C TRP A 304 -5.28 14.28 5.15
N VAL A 305 -5.47 13.11 5.79
CA VAL A 305 -6.80 12.59 6.12
C VAL A 305 -7.65 13.61 6.88
N PRO A 306 -7.14 14.32 7.91
CA PRO A 306 -7.91 15.37 8.59
C PRO A 306 -8.34 16.52 7.66
N ALA A 307 -7.47 16.93 6.73
CA ALA A 307 -7.80 17.97 5.76
C ALA A 307 -8.94 17.55 4.82
N PHE A 308 -8.91 16.29 4.34
CA PHE A 308 -10.01 15.74 3.54
C PHE A 308 -11.31 15.59 4.34
N GLU A 309 -11.23 15.26 5.62
CA GLU A 309 -12.40 15.23 6.50
C GLU A 309 -13.04 16.62 6.62
N CYS A 310 -12.25 17.68 6.88
CA CYS A 310 -12.75 19.05 6.92
C CYS A 310 -13.34 19.50 5.58
N LEU A 311 -12.72 19.11 4.46
CA LEU A 311 -13.23 19.37 3.12
C LEU A 311 -14.59 18.71 2.90
N TYR A 312 -14.73 17.44 3.32
CA TYR A 312 -15.97 16.67 3.20
C TYR A 312 -17.11 17.28 4.01
N GLN A 313 -16.84 17.72 5.26
CA GLN A 313 -17.81 18.38 6.12
C GLN A 313 -18.37 19.68 5.52
N ARG A 314 -17.61 20.36 4.65
CA ARG A 314 -17.99 21.58 3.92
C ARG A 314 -18.58 21.29 2.54
N SER A 315 -18.69 20.02 2.15
CA SER A 315 -19.19 19.59 0.85
C SER A 315 -20.67 19.18 0.90
N ASN A 316 -21.36 19.33 -0.22
CA ASN A 316 -22.74 18.87 -0.38
C ASN A 316 -22.77 17.39 -0.81
N GLY A 317 -22.19 16.51 0.01
CA GLY A 317 -22.08 15.08 -0.26
C GLY A 317 -20.90 14.71 -1.16
N TRP A 318 -20.82 13.43 -1.52
CA TRP A 318 -19.65 12.83 -2.16
C TRP A 318 -19.31 13.42 -3.53
N ALA A 319 -20.30 13.72 -4.37
CA ALA A 319 -20.05 14.27 -5.69
C ALA A 319 -19.36 15.65 -5.63
N ASP A 320 -19.83 16.56 -4.75
CA ASP A 320 -19.20 17.85 -4.51
C ASP A 320 -17.82 17.70 -3.85
N PHE A 321 -17.69 16.79 -2.91
CA PHE A 321 -16.39 16.49 -2.30
C PHE A 321 -15.35 16.08 -3.36
N HIS A 322 -15.66 15.12 -4.23
CA HIS A 322 -14.73 14.68 -5.27
C HIS A 322 -14.36 15.81 -6.23
N GLN A 323 -15.31 16.67 -6.63
CA GLN A 323 -15.01 17.84 -7.45
C GLN A 323 -14.03 18.81 -6.77
N ARG A 324 -14.16 19.03 -5.47
CA ARG A 324 -13.23 19.87 -4.68
C ARG A 324 -11.85 19.22 -4.57
N VAL A 325 -11.78 17.90 -4.41
CA VAL A 325 -10.51 17.13 -4.43
C VAL A 325 -9.82 17.26 -5.78
N GLU A 326 -10.56 17.14 -6.89
CA GLU A 326 -10.04 17.36 -8.24
C GLU A 326 -9.48 18.78 -8.42
N ALA A 327 -10.18 19.78 -7.89
CA ALA A 327 -9.72 21.17 -7.93
C ALA A 327 -8.41 21.36 -7.12
N LEU A 328 -8.28 20.74 -5.95
CA LEU A 328 -7.04 20.74 -5.17
C LEU A 328 -5.91 20.03 -5.95
N GLY A 329 -6.19 18.88 -6.54
CA GLY A 329 -5.21 18.11 -7.30
C GLY A 329 -4.70 18.80 -8.55
N ALA A 330 -5.47 19.74 -9.12
CA ALA A 330 -5.08 20.56 -10.27
C ALA A 330 -4.09 21.69 -9.91
N LEU A 331 -3.89 21.97 -8.62
CA LEU A 331 -2.92 22.98 -8.17
C LEU A 331 -1.48 22.46 -8.30
N GLU A 332 -0.54 23.41 -8.45
CA GLU A 332 0.90 23.10 -8.31
C GLU A 332 1.20 22.54 -6.91
N PRO A 333 2.23 21.68 -6.73
CA PRO A 333 2.48 20.96 -5.47
C PRO A 333 2.50 21.84 -4.22
N GLU A 334 3.22 22.97 -4.26
CA GLU A 334 3.32 23.90 -3.12
C GLU A 334 1.98 24.56 -2.78
N ALA A 335 1.23 24.97 -3.81
CA ALA A 335 -0.10 25.58 -3.63
C ALA A 335 -1.12 24.54 -3.10
N ARG A 336 -1.01 23.28 -3.54
CA ARG A 336 -1.84 22.17 -3.05
C ARG A 336 -1.59 21.88 -1.57
N ILE A 337 -0.32 21.79 -1.16
CA ILE A 337 0.06 21.61 0.26
C ILE A 337 -0.47 22.76 1.11
N ALA A 338 -0.29 24.02 0.67
CA ALA A 338 -0.82 25.18 1.38
C ALA A 338 -2.35 25.16 1.50
N ALA A 339 -3.05 24.78 0.41
CA ALA A 339 -4.50 24.68 0.39
C ALA A 339 -5.02 23.57 1.30
N LEU A 340 -4.35 22.41 1.34
CA LEU A 340 -4.68 21.32 2.27
C LEU A 340 -4.49 21.75 3.73
N GLY A 341 -3.39 22.44 4.06
CA GLY A 341 -3.13 22.95 5.40
C GLY A 341 -4.18 23.94 5.91
N GLN A 342 -4.92 24.60 4.99
CA GLN A 342 -5.98 25.57 5.32
C GLN A 342 -7.38 24.93 5.43
N GLN A 343 -7.57 23.65 5.07
CA GLN A 343 -8.90 23.03 5.05
C GLN A 343 -9.58 22.98 6.42
N CYS A 344 -8.82 22.81 7.50
CA CYS A 344 -9.35 22.80 8.87
C CYS A 344 -9.20 24.15 9.59
N GLY A 345 -8.63 25.17 8.95
CA GLY A 345 -8.62 26.54 9.44
C GLY A 345 -9.98 27.23 9.22
N GLU A 346 -10.38 28.11 10.15
CA GLU A 346 -11.60 28.92 10.06
C GLU A 346 -11.65 29.80 8.81
#